data_3828a630701d994ace76ee7289dd1536
#
_entry.id   3828a630701d994ace76ee7289dd1536
#
_cell.length_a   1.000
_cell.length_b   1.000
_cell.length_c   1.000
_cell.angle_alpha   90.00
_cell.angle_beta   90.00
_cell.angle_gamma   90.00
#
_symmetry.space_group_name_H-M   'P 1'
#
loop_
_entity.id
_entity.type
_entity.pdbx_description
1 polymer ?
#
loop_
_entity_poly.entity_id
_entity_poly.type
_entity_poly.pdbx_seq_one_letter_code
_entity_poly.pdbx_strand_id
1 'polypeptide(L)'
;MSVTTHERPGVYSEYDASSVVQGRQGRKMVGMAAIHATAPAGVPQTVTNYEGALIAFGSTGGQDMTELIRLALKNGAAGVVAVPVADEEGYEAAFAALAAMDDIGVVICDSVDREVQQSLRDSAAAASAARRERIAVAAGGAGETVTELLERAKALNSERVVLVAPGGTDEEGKAVSGLSLAAAVAGAIAGTTDPALPLGGAVLSGLYGLETTYGDNDLDLLIRGGVTPAERTGGVTSVVRGVTTRTTTDGTADTTWRELSTILVVDDVIPGIRSALRSKFHRAKNTEQSRGAIRSQVVLELENRKEREIISGYDNVAVSADPDNPTVCQVEFSFSAAQGLNQIWLTAHITV
;
A
#
# COMPACT_ATOMS: atom_id res chain seq x y z
N MET A 1 -18.62 35.67 -15.79
CA MET A 1 -17.43 35.58 -16.65
C MET A 1 -17.44 36.72 -17.63
N SER A 2 -16.48 37.60 -17.55
CA SER A 2 -16.34 38.74 -18.46
C SER A 2 -15.44 38.32 -19.63
N VAL A 3 -16.02 38.11 -20.77
CA VAL A 3 -15.25 37.92 -22.02
C VAL A 3 -14.70 39.27 -22.38
N THR A 4 -13.40 39.47 -22.19
CA THR A 4 -12.72 40.67 -22.67
C THR A 4 -12.45 40.48 -24.17
N THR A 5 -13.22 41.15 -25.01
CA THR A 5 -13.01 41.19 -26.45
C THR A 5 -11.78 42.04 -26.76
N HIS A 6 -10.74 41.46 -27.35
CA HIS A 6 -9.55 42.16 -27.81
C HIS A 6 -9.67 42.44 -29.32
N GLU A 7 -9.53 43.70 -29.71
CA GLU A 7 -9.58 44.11 -31.13
C GLU A 7 -8.23 43.95 -31.86
N ARG A 8 -7.15 43.67 -31.12
CA ARG A 8 -5.81 43.52 -31.70
C ARG A 8 -5.59 42.05 -32.13
N PRO A 9 -5.09 41.79 -33.35
CA PRO A 9 -4.69 40.42 -33.72
C PRO A 9 -3.60 39.88 -32.81
N GLY A 10 -3.85 38.71 -32.19
CA GLY A 10 -2.93 38.06 -31.24
C GLY A 10 -3.46 36.70 -30.79
N VAL A 11 -2.60 35.89 -30.17
CA VAL A 11 -2.99 34.67 -29.52
C VAL A 11 -3.24 34.99 -28.04
N TYR A 12 -4.47 34.83 -27.61
CA TYR A 12 -4.88 35.05 -26.23
C TYR A 12 -5.14 33.69 -25.57
N SER A 13 -4.46 33.41 -24.47
CA SER A 13 -4.69 32.21 -23.67
C SER A 13 -5.30 32.63 -22.34
N GLU A 14 -6.47 32.09 -22.03
CA GLU A 14 -7.10 32.23 -20.74
C GLU A 14 -6.82 30.95 -19.95
N TYR A 15 -6.25 31.08 -18.75
CA TYR A 15 -6.09 30.00 -17.81
C TYR A 15 -7.34 29.90 -16.95
N ASP A 16 -8.14 28.89 -17.16
CA ASP A 16 -9.14 28.47 -16.19
C ASP A 16 -8.49 27.55 -15.16
N ALA A 17 -8.09 28.11 -14.02
CA ALA A 17 -7.49 27.40 -12.91
C ALA A 17 -8.54 26.67 -12.04
N SER A 18 -9.81 26.63 -12.44
CA SER A 18 -10.91 26.20 -11.58
C SER A 18 -11.23 24.72 -11.61
N SER A 19 -10.50 23.86 -12.33
CA SER A 19 -10.99 22.48 -12.48
C SER A 19 -9.98 21.37 -12.64
N VAL A 20 -8.81 21.50 -12.11
CA VAL A 20 -8.00 20.32 -11.88
C VAL A 20 -7.61 20.27 -10.40
N VAL A 21 -8.58 20.02 -9.56
CA VAL A 21 -8.32 19.15 -8.43
C VAL A 21 -8.20 17.76 -9.04
N GLN A 22 -7.11 17.49 -9.73
CA GLN A 22 -6.58 16.13 -9.78
C GLN A 22 -6.46 15.75 -8.32
N GLY A 23 -7.27 14.77 -7.88
CA GLY A 23 -7.11 14.16 -6.58
C GLY A 23 -5.62 13.93 -6.42
N ARG A 24 -5.06 14.26 -5.26
CA ARG A 24 -3.65 14.06 -4.94
C ARG A 24 -3.28 12.61 -5.29
N GLN A 25 -2.86 12.37 -6.54
CA GLN A 25 -2.16 11.16 -6.89
C GLN A 25 -0.86 11.22 -6.13
N GLY A 26 -0.76 10.47 -5.06
CA GLY A 26 0.50 10.41 -4.39
C GLY A 26 0.46 9.79 -3.01
N ARG A 27 -0.28 10.30 -2.09
CA ARG A 27 -0.28 9.76 -0.73
C ARG A 27 -1.63 9.19 -0.39
N LYS A 28 -1.65 7.96 0.11
CA LYS A 28 -2.86 7.24 0.49
C LYS A 28 -3.14 7.42 1.99
N MET A 29 -4.40 7.20 2.38
CA MET A 29 -4.79 7.09 3.79
C MET A 29 -4.43 5.71 4.32
N VAL A 30 -4.08 5.65 5.61
CA VAL A 30 -3.96 4.40 6.36
C VAL A 30 -5.26 4.15 7.12
N GLY A 31 -5.87 2.99 6.95
CA GLY A 31 -6.97 2.50 7.80
C GLY A 31 -6.39 1.78 9.02
N MET A 32 -6.88 2.09 10.19
CA MET A 32 -6.43 1.49 11.44
C MET A 32 -7.61 1.01 12.28
N ALA A 33 -7.61 -0.25 12.67
CA ALA A 33 -8.50 -0.76 13.71
C ALA A 33 -7.66 -1.02 14.97
N ALA A 34 -8.05 -0.42 16.09
CA ALA A 34 -7.30 -0.56 17.34
C ALA A 34 -8.21 -0.50 18.56
N ILE A 35 -7.86 -1.25 19.62
CA ILE A 35 -8.59 -1.28 20.88
C ILE A 35 -8.50 0.09 21.54
N HIS A 36 -9.65 0.62 21.95
CA HIS A 36 -9.72 1.89 22.63
C HIS A 36 -10.84 1.91 23.69
N ALA A 37 -10.48 2.25 24.92
CA ALA A 37 -11.37 2.11 26.08
C ALA A 37 -12.56 3.08 26.10
N THR A 38 -12.42 4.29 25.54
CA THR A 38 -13.39 5.38 25.72
C THR A 38 -13.97 5.94 24.43
N ALA A 39 -13.30 5.78 23.28
CA ALA A 39 -13.82 6.24 22.01
C ALA A 39 -14.98 5.35 21.53
N PRO A 40 -15.99 5.93 20.83
CA PRO A 40 -17.12 5.15 20.34
C PRO A 40 -16.66 4.02 19.41
N ALA A 41 -16.86 2.77 19.82
CA ALA A 41 -16.46 1.60 19.06
C ALA A 41 -17.18 1.54 17.71
N GLY A 42 -16.46 1.14 16.66
CA GLY A 42 -16.98 0.97 15.30
C GLY A 42 -17.23 2.26 14.54
N VAL A 43 -16.95 3.44 15.11
CA VAL A 43 -17.16 4.73 14.45
C VAL A 43 -15.86 5.23 13.81
N PRO A 44 -15.73 5.24 12.46
CA PRO A 44 -14.54 5.73 11.79
C PRO A 44 -14.28 7.22 12.08
N GLN A 45 -13.05 7.57 12.44
CA GLN A 45 -12.60 8.94 12.64
C GLN A 45 -11.38 9.20 11.76
N THR A 46 -11.43 10.28 10.98
CA THR A 46 -10.31 10.67 10.11
C THR A 46 -9.42 11.67 10.83
N VAL A 47 -8.14 11.34 10.91
CA VAL A 47 -7.10 12.13 11.57
C VAL A 47 -5.98 12.43 10.57
N THR A 48 -5.60 13.69 10.44
CA THR A 48 -4.56 14.14 9.49
C THR A 48 -3.31 14.70 10.17
N ASN A 49 -3.33 14.84 11.48
CA ASN A 49 -2.21 15.32 12.28
C ASN A 49 -2.25 14.72 13.70
N TYR A 50 -1.13 14.80 14.40
CA TYR A 50 -0.99 14.22 15.73
C TYR A 50 -1.86 14.90 16.80
N GLU A 51 -2.04 16.20 16.71
CA GLU A 51 -2.91 16.93 17.67
C GLU A 51 -4.37 16.46 17.57
N GLY A 52 -4.84 16.22 16.34
CA GLY A 52 -6.16 15.64 16.09
C GLY A 52 -6.29 14.23 16.68
N ALA A 53 -5.25 13.41 16.63
CA ALA A 53 -5.23 12.11 17.27
C ALA A 53 -5.33 12.20 18.80
N LEU A 54 -4.58 13.10 19.41
CA LEU A 54 -4.63 13.36 20.86
C LEU A 54 -6.01 13.86 21.31
N ILE A 55 -6.66 14.71 20.54
CA ILE A 55 -8.00 15.21 20.84
C ILE A 55 -9.04 14.09 20.72
N ALA A 56 -8.93 13.25 19.68
CA ALA A 56 -9.91 12.20 19.39
C ALA A 56 -9.78 11.00 20.35
N PHE A 57 -8.56 10.62 20.71
CA PHE A 57 -8.27 9.35 21.39
C PHE A 57 -7.49 9.54 22.71
N GLY A 58 -6.90 10.71 22.98
CA GLY A 58 -5.97 10.86 24.09
C GLY A 58 -4.67 10.07 23.84
N SER A 59 -3.91 9.84 24.90
CA SER A 59 -2.79 8.91 24.90
C SER A 59 -2.63 8.26 26.26
N THR A 60 -2.44 6.96 26.27
CA THR A 60 -2.15 6.15 27.47
C THR A 60 -0.70 5.71 27.54
N GLY A 61 0.09 6.06 26.51
CA GLY A 61 1.48 5.64 26.35
C GLY A 61 1.63 4.25 25.71
N GLY A 62 2.86 3.87 25.41
CA GLY A 62 3.17 2.59 24.78
C GLY A 62 2.75 2.53 23.30
N GLN A 63 2.23 1.38 22.88
CA GLN A 63 1.75 1.15 21.50
C GLN A 63 0.24 1.42 21.37
N ASP A 64 -0.26 2.50 21.97
CA ASP A 64 -1.68 2.86 21.87
C ASP A 64 -2.04 3.36 20.46
N MET A 65 -3.35 3.49 20.20
CA MET A 65 -3.88 3.97 18.92
C MET A 65 -3.25 5.29 18.49
N THR A 66 -3.07 6.23 19.42
CA THR A 66 -2.52 7.56 19.17
C THR A 66 -1.05 7.50 18.73
N GLU A 67 -0.26 6.63 19.37
CA GLU A 67 1.14 6.40 19.01
C GLU A 67 1.27 5.74 17.62
N LEU A 68 0.44 4.74 17.33
CA LEU A 68 0.43 4.10 16.02
C LEU A 68 0.01 5.09 14.91
N ILE A 69 -0.98 5.96 15.16
CA ILE A 69 -1.34 7.05 14.25
C ILE A 69 -0.15 8.00 14.04
N ARG A 70 0.54 8.40 15.12
CA ARG A 70 1.72 9.27 15.04
C ARG A 70 2.80 8.67 14.14
N LEU A 71 3.08 7.39 14.30
CA LEU A 71 4.08 6.69 13.49
C LEU A 71 3.68 6.60 12.02
N ALA A 72 2.43 6.28 11.70
CA ALA A 72 1.94 6.26 10.33
C ALA A 72 2.07 7.64 9.66
N LEU A 73 1.63 8.71 10.33
CA LEU A 73 1.73 10.09 9.82
C LEU A 73 3.18 10.54 9.64
N LYS A 74 4.06 10.24 10.62
CA LYS A 74 5.49 10.62 10.59
C LYS A 74 6.23 9.95 9.43
N ASN A 75 5.79 8.77 8.99
CA ASN A 75 6.40 8.02 7.90
C ASN A 75 5.72 8.24 6.54
N GLY A 76 4.76 9.16 6.43
CA GLY A 76 4.33 9.66 5.13
C GLY A 76 2.86 9.45 4.79
N ALA A 77 2.06 8.80 5.64
CA ALA A 77 0.61 8.70 5.43
C ALA A 77 -0.03 10.09 5.25
N ALA A 78 -0.96 10.22 4.32
CA ALA A 78 -1.72 11.48 4.12
C ALA A 78 -2.64 11.79 5.30
N GLY A 79 -3.06 10.75 6.00
CA GLY A 79 -3.90 10.74 7.18
C GLY A 79 -4.20 9.31 7.59
N VAL A 80 -4.89 9.15 8.70
CA VAL A 80 -5.31 7.86 9.23
C VAL A 80 -6.82 7.88 9.45
N VAL A 81 -7.50 6.86 8.94
CA VAL A 81 -8.88 6.56 9.30
C VAL A 81 -8.84 5.53 10.42
N ALA A 82 -9.05 5.97 11.64
CA ALA A 82 -9.01 5.13 12.82
C ALA A 82 -10.42 4.67 13.20
N VAL A 83 -10.58 3.37 13.43
CA VAL A 83 -11.82 2.75 13.91
C VAL A 83 -11.53 2.14 15.28
N PRO A 84 -12.02 2.76 16.38
CA PRO A 84 -11.89 2.22 17.71
C PRO A 84 -12.63 0.89 17.83
N VAL A 85 -12.04 -0.06 18.54
CA VAL A 85 -12.58 -1.39 18.84
C VAL A 85 -12.68 -1.54 20.35
N ALA A 86 -13.76 -2.10 20.86
CA ALA A 86 -13.94 -2.27 22.31
C ALA A 86 -13.14 -3.47 22.85
N ASP A 87 -13.07 -4.53 22.04
CA ASP A 87 -12.43 -5.82 22.35
C ASP A 87 -12.06 -6.57 21.05
N GLU A 88 -11.53 -7.77 21.17
CA GLU A 88 -11.09 -8.58 20.03
C GLU A 88 -12.24 -9.00 19.10
N GLU A 89 -13.47 -9.14 19.60
CA GLU A 89 -14.64 -9.51 18.79
C GLU A 89 -15.06 -8.38 17.83
N GLY A 90 -14.69 -7.14 18.14
CA GLY A 90 -15.02 -5.95 17.34
C GLY A 90 -14.17 -5.76 16.07
N TYR A 91 -13.06 -6.45 15.89
CA TYR A 91 -12.16 -6.23 14.73
C TYR A 91 -12.83 -6.51 13.38
N GLU A 92 -13.63 -7.58 13.27
CA GLU A 92 -14.30 -7.92 12.02
C GLU A 92 -15.21 -6.77 11.54
N ALA A 93 -15.99 -6.19 12.45
CA ALA A 93 -16.85 -5.05 12.15
C ALA A 93 -16.05 -3.79 11.79
N ALA A 94 -14.91 -3.55 12.47
CA ALA A 94 -14.02 -2.44 12.16
C ALA A 94 -13.36 -2.61 10.77
N PHE A 95 -12.91 -3.81 10.43
CA PHE A 95 -12.37 -4.10 9.09
C PHE A 95 -13.43 -3.95 8.01
N ALA A 96 -14.68 -4.36 8.25
CA ALA A 96 -15.79 -4.15 7.33
C ALA A 96 -16.08 -2.64 7.13
N ALA A 97 -16.04 -1.84 8.19
CA ALA A 97 -16.20 -0.39 8.09
C ALA A 97 -15.07 0.25 7.25
N LEU A 98 -13.80 -0.14 7.48
CA LEU A 98 -12.67 0.31 6.68
C LEU A 98 -12.79 -0.17 5.22
N ALA A 99 -13.24 -1.41 4.98
CA ALA A 99 -13.40 -1.96 3.64
C ALA A 99 -14.43 -1.21 2.79
N ALA A 100 -15.40 -0.54 3.41
CA ALA A 100 -16.40 0.28 2.73
C ALA A 100 -15.87 1.63 2.20
N MET A 101 -14.68 2.06 2.63
CA MET A 101 -14.09 3.36 2.30
C MET A 101 -13.15 3.26 1.09
N ASP A 102 -13.23 4.24 0.19
CA ASP A 102 -12.50 4.21 -1.11
C ASP A 102 -11.04 4.73 -1.00
N ASP A 103 -10.76 5.67 -0.09
CA ASP A 103 -9.47 6.40 -0.05
C ASP A 103 -8.37 5.70 0.75
N ILE A 104 -8.63 4.52 1.29
CA ILE A 104 -7.69 3.76 2.11
C ILE A 104 -6.84 2.87 1.20
N GLY A 105 -5.52 3.08 1.21
CA GLY A 105 -4.58 2.26 0.45
C GLY A 105 -3.81 1.23 1.28
N VAL A 106 -3.72 1.43 2.60
CA VAL A 106 -3.04 0.52 3.51
C VAL A 106 -3.91 0.34 4.75
N VAL A 107 -3.98 -0.88 5.29
CA VAL A 107 -4.73 -1.19 6.52
C VAL A 107 -3.84 -1.87 7.55
N ILE A 108 -4.03 -1.53 8.82
CA ILE A 108 -3.32 -2.10 9.96
C ILE A 108 -4.28 -2.35 11.14
N CYS A 109 -3.85 -3.19 12.08
CA CYS A 109 -4.50 -3.32 13.39
C CYS A 109 -3.45 -3.32 14.50
N ASP A 110 -3.88 -3.14 15.74
CA ASP A 110 -3.05 -3.18 16.94
C ASP A 110 -3.02 -4.58 17.59
N SER A 111 -3.34 -5.63 16.82
CA SER A 111 -3.31 -7.02 17.30
C SER A 111 -2.24 -7.83 16.59
N VAL A 112 -1.53 -8.65 17.40
CA VAL A 112 -0.61 -9.68 16.92
C VAL A 112 -1.25 -11.07 16.93
N ASP A 113 -2.52 -11.17 17.32
CA ASP A 113 -3.27 -12.40 17.24
C ASP A 113 -3.38 -12.89 15.79
N ARG A 114 -3.20 -14.21 15.58
CA ARG A 114 -3.15 -14.79 14.24
C ARG A 114 -4.52 -14.79 13.56
N GLU A 115 -5.60 -14.98 14.30
CA GLU A 115 -6.96 -14.99 13.74
C GLU A 115 -7.40 -13.58 13.33
N VAL A 116 -7.07 -12.58 14.16
CA VAL A 116 -7.30 -11.16 13.82
C VAL A 116 -6.52 -10.76 12.56
N GLN A 117 -5.26 -11.17 12.44
CA GLN A 117 -4.46 -10.88 11.25
C GLN A 117 -4.94 -11.62 10.00
N GLN A 118 -5.48 -12.82 10.14
CA GLN A 118 -6.15 -13.52 9.03
C GLN A 118 -7.44 -12.80 8.60
N SER A 119 -8.24 -12.34 9.55
CA SER A 119 -9.42 -11.51 9.27
C SER A 119 -9.05 -10.20 8.55
N LEU A 120 -7.97 -9.53 8.99
CA LEU A 120 -7.44 -8.35 8.30
C LEU A 120 -7.01 -8.66 6.85
N ARG A 121 -6.30 -9.78 6.62
CA ARG A 121 -5.94 -10.28 5.29
C ARG A 121 -7.16 -10.47 4.42
N ASP A 122 -8.16 -11.19 4.93
CA ASP A 122 -9.37 -11.53 4.19
C ASP A 122 -10.18 -10.28 3.84
N SER A 123 -10.27 -9.32 4.76
CA SER A 123 -10.86 -8.01 4.53
C SER A 123 -10.14 -7.23 3.42
N ALA A 124 -8.80 -7.20 3.44
CA ALA A 124 -8.00 -6.52 2.42
C ALA A 124 -8.16 -7.19 1.03
N ALA A 125 -8.20 -8.52 0.98
CA ALA A 125 -8.44 -9.28 -0.25
C ALA A 125 -9.84 -9.03 -0.80
N ALA A 126 -10.88 -9.10 0.03
CA ALA A 126 -12.26 -8.84 -0.36
C ALA A 126 -12.49 -7.40 -0.84
N ALA A 127 -11.92 -6.41 -0.14
CA ALA A 127 -11.99 -5.01 -0.55
C ALA A 127 -11.31 -4.80 -1.92
N SER A 128 -10.14 -5.41 -2.14
CA SER A 128 -9.41 -5.33 -3.41
C SER A 128 -10.19 -5.99 -4.55
N ALA A 129 -10.82 -7.15 -4.32
CA ALA A 129 -11.72 -7.78 -5.27
C ALA A 129 -12.95 -6.90 -5.59
N ALA A 130 -13.41 -6.10 -4.62
CA ALA A 130 -14.45 -5.09 -4.78
C ALA A 130 -13.95 -3.76 -5.39
N ARG A 131 -12.76 -3.72 -5.97
CA ARG A 131 -12.11 -2.55 -6.62
C ARG A 131 -11.73 -1.43 -5.66
N ARG A 132 -11.41 -1.77 -4.42
CA ARG A 132 -10.84 -0.90 -3.39
C ARG A 132 -9.51 -1.49 -2.97
N GLU A 133 -8.57 -1.45 -3.91
CA GLU A 133 -7.26 -2.06 -3.81
C GLU A 133 -6.48 -1.51 -2.61
N ARG A 134 -6.02 -2.41 -1.73
CA ARG A 134 -5.27 -2.07 -0.51
C ARG A 134 -4.34 -3.18 -0.05
N ILE A 135 -3.35 -2.78 0.74
CA ILE A 135 -2.37 -3.66 1.35
C ILE A 135 -2.62 -3.69 2.86
N ALA A 136 -2.58 -4.87 3.47
CA ALA A 136 -2.56 -5.03 4.92
C ALA A 136 -1.11 -5.12 5.42
N VAL A 137 -0.80 -4.45 6.52
CA VAL A 137 0.49 -4.60 7.20
C VAL A 137 0.25 -5.22 8.56
N ALA A 138 0.82 -6.40 8.77
CA ALA A 138 0.76 -7.18 9.99
C ALA A 138 2.10 -7.15 10.73
N ALA A 139 2.08 -7.33 12.03
CA ALA A 139 3.25 -7.34 12.89
C ALA A 139 3.54 -8.72 13.46
N GLY A 140 4.82 -9.04 13.67
CA GLY A 140 5.23 -10.13 14.52
C GLY A 140 4.98 -9.82 16.01
N GLY A 141 4.82 -10.86 16.83
CA GLY A 141 4.76 -10.74 18.30
C GLY A 141 6.11 -10.38 18.90
N ALA A 142 6.13 -9.97 20.16
CA ALA A 142 7.38 -9.73 20.88
C ALA A 142 8.12 -11.06 21.12
N GLY A 143 9.41 -11.10 20.83
CA GLY A 143 10.28 -12.27 21.07
C GLY A 143 10.02 -13.44 20.10
N GLU A 144 9.26 -13.26 19.03
CA GLU A 144 9.06 -14.33 18.04
C GLU A 144 10.37 -14.69 17.34
N THR A 145 10.65 -15.98 17.29
CA THR A 145 11.81 -16.54 16.55
C THR A 145 11.58 -16.46 15.03
N VAL A 146 12.68 -16.58 14.26
CA VAL A 146 12.60 -16.67 12.80
C VAL A 146 11.61 -17.75 12.33
N THR A 147 11.62 -18.93 12.99
CA THR A 147 10.71 -20.02 12.63
C THR A 147 9.25 -19.66 12.85
N GLU A 148 8.91 -19.03 13.96
CA GLU A 148 7.54 -18.61 14.29
C GLU A 148 7.05 -17.52 13.34
N LEU A 149 7.92 -16.57 12.94
CA LEU A 149 7.63 -15.56 11.94
C LEU A 149 7.36 -16.17 10.55
N LEU A 150 8.14 -17.19 10.15
CA LEU A 150 7.93 -17.92 8.89
C LEU A 150 6.61 -18.69 8.89
N GLU A 151 6.24 -19.32 10.03
CA GLU A 151 4.94 -19.98 10.18
C GLU A 151 3.77 -18.99 10.12
N ARG A 152 3.93 -17.80 10.72
CA ARG A 152 2.94 -16.72 10.64
C ARG A 152 2.78 -16.22 9.19
N ALA A 153 3.88 -15.96 8.49
CA ALA A 153 3.87 -15.55 7.09
C ALA A 153 3.18 -16.61 6.20
N LYS A 154 3.49 -17.89 6.43
CA LYS A 154 2.87 -19.01 5.70
C LYS A 154 1.36 -19.12 5.97
N ALA A 155 0.90 -18.85 7.20
CA ALA A 155 -0.52 -18.84 7.53
C ALA A 155 -1.27 -17.69 6.88
N LEU A 156 -0.62 -16.56 6.64
CA LEU A 156 -1.18 -15.41 5.93
C LEU A 156 -1.17 -15.58 4.40
N ASN A 157 -0.08 -16.02 3.82
CA ASN A 157 0.13 -16.38 2.40
C ASN A 157 -0.69 -15.55 1.39
N SER A 158 -0.50 -14.25 1.38
CA SER A 158 -1.25 -13.32 0.54
C SER A 158 -0.34 -12.25 -0.08
N GLU A 159 -0.56 -11.93 -1.36
CA GLU A 159 0.07 -10.79 -2.03
C GLU A 159 -0.40 -9.43 -1.49
N ARG A 160 -1.47 -9.44 -0.71
CA ARG A 160 -2.07 -8.26 -0.08
C ARG A 160 -1.60 -8.04 1.35
N VAL A 161 -0.67 -8.85 1.86
CA VAL A 161 -0.18 -8.75 3.24
C VAL A 161 1.33 -8.60 3.27
N VAL A 162 1.78 -7.61 4.03
CA VAL A 162 3.17 -7.41 4.43
C VAL A 162 3.29 -7.75 5.90
N LEU A 163 4.08 -8.75 6.26
CA LEU A 163 4.41 -9.09 7.64
C LEU A 163 5.75 -8.48 8.00
N VAL A 164 5.80 -7.61 9.02
CA VAL A 164 7.04 -6.95 9.44
C VAL A 164 7.65 -7.60 10.67
N ALA A 165 8.98 -7.61 10.72
CA ALA A 165 9.79 -8.09 11.84
C ALA A 165 11.13 -7.31 11.89
N PRO A 166 11.84 -7.30 13.04
CA PRO A 166 11.47 -7.88 14.33
C PRO A 166 10.44 -7.04 15.08
N GLY A 167 10.13 -7.44 16.32
CA GLY A 167 9.45 -6.58 17.28
C GLY A 167 10.24 -5.30 17.56
N GLY A 168 9.60 -4.36 18.22
CA GLY A 168 10.21 -3.10 18.63
C GLY A 168 10.75 -3.10 20.05
N THR A 169 11.30 -1.97 20.48
CA THR A 169 11.52 -1.67 21.89
C THR A 169 10.70 -0.46 22.30
N ASP A 170 10.31 -0.42 23.59
CA ASP A 170 9.74 0.79 24.20
C ASP A 170 10.82 1.83 24.55
N GLU A 171 10.44 2.90 25.26
CA GLU A 171 11.35 3.97 25.72
C GLU A 171 12.43 3.44 26.66
N GLU A 172 12.11 2.46 27.49
CA GLU A 172 13.02 1.82 28.45
C GLU A 172 13.92 0.75 27.80
N GLY A 173 13.73 0.47 26.51
CA GLY A 173 14.48 -0.57 25.78
C GLY A 173 13.96 -1.98 25.97
N LYS A 174 12.77 -2.16 26.55
CA LYS A 174 12.13 -3.45 26.72
C LYS A 174 11.48 -3.88 25.40
N ALA A 175 11.59 -5.18 25.07
CA ALA A 175 10.98 -5.75 23.88
C ALA A 175 9.45 -5.63 23.91
N VAL A 176 8.89 -5.16 22.80
CA VAL A 176 7.45 -5.05 22.52
C VAL A 176 7.16 -5.62 21.14
N SER A 177 5.89 -5.88 20.85
CA SER A 177 5.48 -6.37 19.52
C SER A 177 5.87 -5.43 18.38
N GLY A 178 5.85 -5.93 17.15
CA GLY A 178 6.17 -5.17 15.95
C GLY A 178 5.11 -4.16 15.51
N LEU A 179 4.11 -3.82 16.33
CA LEU A 179 3.00 -2.92 15.96
C LEU A 179 3.48 -1.52 15.58
N SER A 180 4.44 -0.97 16.33
CA SER A 180 5.06 0.32 16.00
C SER A 180 5.78 0.27 14.65
N LEU A 181 6.48 -0.84 14.36
CA LEU A 181 7.12 -1.07 13.07
C LEU A 181 6.09 -1.19 11.95
N ALA A 182 4.99 -1.92 12.17
CA ALA A 182 3.91 -2.05 11.20
C ALA A 182 3.26 -0.70 10.87
N ALA A 183 3.00 0.14 11.86
CA ALA A 183 2.47 1.48 11.66
C ALA A 183 3.43 2.38 10.87
N ALA A 184 4.74 2.31 11.16
CA ALA A 184 5.75 3.05 10.43
C ALA A 184 5.87 2.58 8.97
N VAL A 185 5.89 1.26 8.73
CA VAL A 185 5.92 0.66 7.38
C VAL A 185 4.65 0.99 6.61
N ALA A 186 3.47 0.91 7.24
CA ALA A 186 2.21 1.31 6.61
C ALA A 186 2.24 2.78 6.17
N GLY A 187 2.79 3.66 7.01
CA GLY A 187 3.02 5.07 6.68
C GLY A 187 3.96 5.24 5.48
N ALA A 188 5.07 4.49 5.43
CA ALA A 188 6.03 4.52 4.33
C ALA A 188 5.41 4.05 3.00
N ILE A 189 4.64 2.96 3.01
CA ILE A 189 3.91 2.45 1.83
C ILE A 189 2.88 3.49 1.37
N ALA A 190 2.07 4.03 2.29
CA ALA A 190 1.04 5.02 1.96
C ALA A 190 1.63 6.36 1.47
N GLY A 191 2.82 6.72 1.95
CA GLY A 191 3.54 7.94 1.58
C GLY A 191 4.28 7.86 0.25
N THR A 192 4.54 6.65 -0.26
CA THR A 192 5.26 6.44 -1.52
C THR A 192 4.38 6.82 -2.71
N THR A 193 4.87 7.72 -3.55
CA THR A 193 4.15 8.22 -4.74
C THR A 193 4.45 7.42 -5.99
N ASP A 194 5.56 6.72 -6.01
CA ASP A 194 5.98 5.83 -7.10
C ASP A 194 5.82 4.38 -6.66
N PRO A 195 4.83 3.64 -7.22
CA PRO A 195 4.55 2.26 -6.83
C PRO A 195 5.64 1.28 -7.23
N ALA A 196 6.51 1.63 -8.17
CA ALA A 196 7.62 0.78 -8.61
C ALA A 196 8.87 0.93 -7.73
N LEU A 197 8.92 1.98 -6.89
CA LEU A 197 10.04 2.19 -5.97
C LEU A 197 10.04 1.07 -4.91
N PRO A 198 11.15 0.31 -4.78
CA PRO A 198 11.24 -0.72 -3.76
C PRO A 198 11.18 -0.11 -2.35
N LEU A 199 10.51 -0.82 -1.44
CA LEU A 199 10.45 -0.40 -0.04
C LEU A 199 11.78 -0.64 0.69
N GLY A 200 12.67 -1.46 0.15
CA GLY A 200 14.02 -1.68 0.69
C GLY A 200 14.80 -0.37 0.76
N GLY A 201 15.46 -0.14 1.89
CA GLY A 201 16.17 1.10 2.19
C GLY A 201 15.29 2.25 2.69
N ALA A 202 13.97 2.09 2.74
CA ALA A 202 13.07 3.10 3.30
C ALA A 202 13.38 3.34 4.78
N VAL A 203 13.72 4.59 5.12
CA VAL A 203 14.03 5.02 6.49
C VAL A 203 12.74 5.18 7.27
N LEU A 204 12.68 4.55 8.44
CA LEU A 204 11.55 4.59 9.35
C LEU A 204 11.85 5.50 10.53
N SER A 205 11.00 6.50 10.72
CA SER A 205 11.18 7.54 11.73
C SER A 205 10.27 7.34 12.94
N GLY A 206 10.77 7.64 14.13
CA GLY A 206 9.97 7.71 15.36
C GLY A 206 9.92 6.43 16.16
N LEU A 207 10.61 5.39 15.73
CA LEU A 207 10.79 4.14 16.48
C LEU A 207 11.87 4.32 17.55
N TYR A 208 11.67 3.76 18.74
CA TYR A 208 12.68 3.76 19.81
C TYR A 208 13.82 2.80 19.48
N GLY A 209 13.51 1.58 19.06
CA GLY A 209 14.48 0.57 18.68
C GLY A 209 13.83 -0.67 18.08
N LEU A 210 14.68 -1.64 17.77
CA LEU A 210 14.27 -2.99 17.37
C LEU A 210 14.72 -3.96 18.47
N GLU A 211 13.90 -4.98 18.75
CA GLU A 211 14.20 -5.93 19.85
C GLU A 211 15.39 -6.83 19.54
N THR A 212 15.69 -7.08 18.28
CA THR A 212 16.82 -7.89 17.82
C THR A 212 17.41 -7.39 16.53
N THR A 213 18.63 -7.82 16.24
CA THR A 213 19.31 -7.62 14.97
C THR A 213 19.54 -8.99 14.33
N TYR A 214 19.00 -9.19 13.14
CA TYR A 214 19.18 -10.45 12.40
C TYR A 214 20.52 -10.49 11.70
N GLY A 215 21.14 -11.66 11.65
CA GLY A 215 22.28 -11.93 10.78
C GLY A 215 21.84 -12.13 9.32
N ASP A 216 22.80 -12.08 8.38
CA ASP A 216 22.51 -12.19 6.93
C ASP A 216 21.73 -13.47 6.58
N ASN A 217 22.05 -14.61 7.22
CA ASN A 217 21.33 -15.85 6.99
C ASN A 217 19.86 -15.78 7.45
N ASP A 218 19.59 -15.13 8.58
CA ASP A 218 18.23 -14.98 9.09
C ASP A 218 17.44 -14.00 8.21
N LEU A 219 18.07 -12.91 7.75
CA LEU A 219 17.46 -11.98 6.79
C LEU A 219 17.08 -12.70 5.50
N ASP A 220 17.96 -13.53 4.97
CA ASP A 220 17.70 -14.34 3.76
C ASP A 220 16.53 -15.30 3.95
N LEU A 221 16.45 -15.98 5.10
CA LEU A 221 15.35 -16.88 5.43
C LEU A 221 14.02 -16.12 5.56
N LEU A 222 14.01 -15.01 6.29
CA LEU A 222 12.83 -14.16 6.47
C LEU A 222 12.30 -13.64 5.12
N ILE A 223 13.15 -13.06 4.30
CA ILE A 223 12.76 -12.53 2.98
C ILE A 223 12.23 -13.64 2.07
N ARG A 224 12.88 -14.80 2.03
CA ARG A 224 12.40 -15.95 1.23
C ARG A 224 11.08 -16.51 1.73
N GLY A 225 10.85 -16.41 3.02
CA GLY A 225 9.63 -16.87 3.67
C GLY A 225 8.49 -15.84 3.70
N GLY A 226 8.65 -14.68 3.03
CA GLY A 226 7.59 -13.68 2.91
C GLY A 226 7.46 -12.74 4.12
N VAL A 227 8.54 -12.53 4.86
CA VAL A 227 8.62 -11.56 5.95
C VAL A 227 9.45 -10.37 5.48
N THR A 228 8.98 -9.17 5.74
CA THR A 228 9.65 -7.89 5.49
C THR A 228 10.46 -7.50 6.72
N PRO A 229 11.80 -7.74 6.73
CA PRO A 229 12.62 -7.41 7.87
C PRO A 229 13.03 -5.94 7.88
N ALA A 230 13.20 -5.40 9.08
CA ALA A 230 13.83 -4.10 9.32
C ALA A 230 15.14 -4.30 10.07
N GLU A 231 16.09 -3.39 9.84
CA GLU A 231 17.37 -3.33 10.55
C GLU A 231 17.66 -1.93 11.08
N ARG A 232 18.53 -1.85 12.08
CA ARG A 232 18.98 -0.57 12.61
C ARG A 232 20.49 -0.45 12.47
N THR A 233 20.92 0.43 11.57
CA THR A 233 22.33 0.67 11.30
C THR A 233 22.66 2.12 11.53
N GLY A 234 23.70 2.41 12.35
CA GLY A 234 24.11 3.79 12.67
C GLY A 234 23.02 4.63 13.36
N GLY A 235 22.11 4.00 14.10
CA GLY A 235 20.99 4.69 14.77
C GLY A 235 19.77 4.93 13.88
N VAL A 236 19.84 4.59 12.60
CA VAL A 236 18.74 4.71 11.63
C VAL A 236 18.09 3.34 11.44
N THR A 237 16.77 3.29 11.60
CA THR A 237 15.97 2.09 11.29
C THR A 237 15.51 2.17 9.85
N SER A 238 15.72 1.10 9.07
CA SER A 238 15.29 1.00 7.67
C SER A 238 14.75 -0.37 7.35
N VAL A 239 13.91 -0.45 6.32
CA VAL A 239 13.43 -1.72 5.77
C VAL A 239 14.55 -2.36 4.95
N VAL A 240 14.83 -3.64 5.17
CA VAL A 240 15.85 -4.37 4.39
C VAL A 240 15.32 -4.69 2.99
N ARG A 241 14.12 -5.27 2.91
CA ARG A 241 13.44 -5.56 1.65
C ARG A 241 11.94 -5.67 1.86
N GLY A 242 11.14 -5.02 1.01
CA GLY A 242 9.69 -5.08 1.05
C GLY A 242 9.15 -6.27 0.28
N VAL A 243 8.64 -7.27 1.00
CA VAL A 243 8.06 -8.49 0.42
C VAL A 243 6.65 -8.72 0.94
N THR A 244 5.84 -9.44 0.17
CA THR A 244 4.52 -9.91 0.60
C THR A 244 4.63 -11.28 1.25
N THR A 245 3.60 -11.69 1.97
CA THR A 245 3.57 -13.04 2.56
C THR A 245 3.26 -14.15 1.55
N ARG A 246 3.00 -13.82 0.26
CA ARG A 246 2.71 -14.81 -0.79
C ARG A 246 3.96 -15.57 -1.17
N THR A 247 4.05 -16.81 -0.75
CA THR A 247 5.18 -17.70 -1.06
C THR A 247 4.75 -18.95 -1.82
N THR A 248 3.46 -19.26 -1.81
CA THR A 248 2.92 -20.45 -2.46
C THR A 248 1.60 -20.16 -3.17
N THR A 249 1.37 -20.83 -4.30
CA THR A 249 0.09 -20.89 -5.02
C THR A 249 -0.29 -22.35 -5.23
N ASP A 250 -1.47 -22.74 -4.79
CA ASP A 250 -1.96 -24.13 -4.85
C ASP A 250 -0.95 -25.15 -4.27
N GLY A 251 -0.28 -24.76 -3.18
CA GLY A 251 0.71 -25.60 -2.50
C GLY A 251 2.10 -25.67 -3.19
N THR A 252 2.28 -25.03 -4.34
CA THR A 252 3.55 -24.94 -5.05
C THR A 252 4.24 -23.62 -4.77
N ALA A 253 5.56 -23.62 -4.65
CA ALA A 253 6.35 -22.39 -4.45
C ALA A 253 6.11 -21.40 -5.59
N ASP A 254 5.76 -20.17 -5.26
CA ASP A 254 5.48 -19.10 -6.20
C ASP A 254 6.17 -17.81 -5.75
N THR A 255 6.97 -17.24 -6.62
CA THR A 255 7.71 -16.00 -6.38
C THR A 255 7.15 -14.81 -7.17
N THR A 256 6.06 -14.98 -7.91
CA THR A 256 5.48 -13.97 -8.81
C THR A 256 5.07 -12.73 -8.04
N TRP A 257 4.45 -12.90 -6.88
CA TRP A 257 3.94 -11.83 -6.04
C TRP A 257 4.82 -11.52 -4.83
N ARG A 258 6.04 -12.02 -4.80
CA ARG A 258 6.93 -11.83 -3.65
C ARG A 258 7.29 -10.37 -3.41
N GLU A 259 7.62 -9.63 -4.47
CA GLU A 259 7.96 -8.20 -4.33
C GLU A 259 6.71 -7.36 -4.10
N LEU A 260 6.72 -6.56 -3.04
CA LEU A 260 5.61 -5.65 -2.73
C LEU A 260 5.36 -4.65 -3.88
N SER A 261 6.40 -4.14 -4.51
CA SER A 261 6.27 -3.21 -5.64
C SER A 261 5.47 -3.79 -6.80
N THR A 262 5.52 -5.10 -7.03
CA THR A 262 4.75 -5.74 -8.11
C THR A 262 3.25 -5.53 -7.93
N ILE A 263 2.71 -5.78 -6.73
CA ILE A 263 1.27 -5.60 -6.48
C ILE A 263 0.90 -4.11 -6.42
N LEU A 264 1.79 -3.24 -5.92
CA LEU A 264 1.56 -1.79 -5.91
C LEU A 264 1.49 -1.21 -7.33
N VAL A 265 2.32 -1.70 -8.27
CA VAL A 265 2.25 -1.34 -9.69
C VAL A 265 0.91 -1.78 -10.30
N VAL A 266 0.45 -3.00 -10.02
CA VAL A 266 -0.87 -3.47 -10.47
C VAL A 266 -1.98 -2.57 -9.92
N ASP A 267 -1.88 -2.16 -8.65
CA ASP A 267 -2.83 -1.26 -7.98
C ASP A 267 -2.77 0.20 -8.47
N ASP A 268 -1.75 0.59 -9.21
CA ASP A 268 -1.71 1.87 -9.93
C ASP A 268 -2.25 1.74 -11.36
N VAL A 269 -1.80 0.72 -12.09
CA VAL A 269 -2.12 0.54 -13.51
C VAL A 269 -3.61 0.24 -13.71
N ILE A 270 -4.14 -0.78 -13.03
CA ILE A 270 -5.51 -1.26 -13.28
C ILE A 270 -6.57 -0.24 -12.82
N PRO A 271 -6.53 0.31 -11.60
CA PRO A 271 -7.48 1.34 -11.19
C PRO A 271 -7.36 2.63 -12.01
N GLY A 272 -6.14 3.03 -12.37
CA GLY A 272 -5.92 4.21 -13.19
C GLY A 272 -6.57 4.11 -14.57
N ILE A 273 -6.34 2.99 -15.29
CA ILE A 273 -7.00 2.74 -16.58
C ILE A 273 -8.52 2.66 -16.40
N ARG A 274 -9.01 1.95 -15.39
CA ARG A 274 -10.44 1.86 -15.06
C ARG A 274 -11.08 3.23 -14.86
N SER A 275 -10.42 4.11 -14.09
CA SER A 275 -10.88 5.48 -13.82
C SER A 275 -10.90 6.33 -15.09
N ALA A 276 -9.85 6.28 -15.90
CA ALA A 276 -9.75 7.00 -17.16
C ALA A 276 -10.85 6.58 -18.16
N LEU A 277 -11.08 5.27 -18.28
CA LEU A 277 -12.14 4.74 -19.15
C LEU A 277 -13.53 5.13 -18.63
N ARG A 278 -13.77 5.01 -17.33
CA ARG A 278 -15.05 5.38 -16.72
C ARG A 278 -15.38 6.85 -16.92
N SER A 279 -14.42 7.76 -16.75
CA SER A 279 -14.65 9.20 -16.90
C SER A 279 -14.98 9.59 -18.33
N LYS A 280 -14.33 8.97 -19.34
CA LYS A 280 -14.47 9.37 -20.76
C LYS A 280 -15.59 8.63 -21.48
N PHE A 281 -15.89 7.37 -21.12
CA PHE A 281 -16.76 6.50 -21.91
C PHE A 281 -18.05 6.05 -21.21
N HIS A 282 -18.42 6.62 -20.07
CA HIS A 282 -19.60 6.22 -19.29
C HIS A 282 -20.94 6.32 -20.04
N ARG A 283 -21.02 7.10 -21.13
CA ARG A 283 -22.22 7.24 -21.97
C ARG A 283 -21.92 7.00 -23.47
N ALA A 284 -20.86 6.25 -23.77
CA ALA A 284 -20.49 5.94 -25.14
C ALA A 284 -21.34 4.80 -25.72
N LYS A 285 -21.52 4.81 -27.04
CA LYS A 285 -22.10 3.67 -27.77
C LYS A 285 -21.00 2.66 -28.07
N ASN A 286 -21.33 1.36 -28.11
CA ASN A 286 -20.39 0.32 -28.50
C ASN A 286 -20.28 0.25 -30.04
N THR A 287 -19.53 1.18 -30.62
CA THR A 287 -19.23 1.23 -32.05
C THR A 287 -17.74 0.96 -32.28
N GLU A 288 -17.34 0.65 -33.52
CA GLU A 288 -15.95 0.47 -33.89
C GLU A 288 -15.12 1.73 -33.57
N GLN A 289 -15.66 2.90 -33.85
CA GLN A 289 -15.01 4.17 -33.54
C GLN A 289 -14.81 4.36 -32.04
N SER A 290 -15.80 4.03 -31.20
CA SER A 290 -15.69 4.11 -29.74
C SER A 290 -14.66 3.12 -29.21
N ARG A 291 -14.61 1.89 -29.74
CA ARG A 291 -13.60 0.89 -29.40
C ARG A 291 -12.18 1.35 -29.75
N GLY A 292 -12.02 1.98 -30.93
CA GLY A 292 -10.76 2.61 -31.33
C GLY A 292 -10.32 3.73 -30.35
N ALA A 293 -11.26 4.56 -29.92
CA ALA A 293 -10.99 5.60 -28.93
C ALA A 293 -10.64 5.03 -27.54
N ILE A 294 -11.32 3.95 -27.11
CA ILE A 294 -11.00 3.21 -25.87
C ILE A 294 -9.58 2.65 -25.96
N ARG A 295 -9.22 2.00 -27.07
CA ARG A 295 -7.88 1.47 -27.30
C ARG A 295 -6.82 2.56 -27.18
N SER A 296 -7.05 3.70 -27.82
CA SER A 296 -6.12 4.84 -27.76
C SER A 296 -5.96 5.39 -26.35
N GLN A 297 -7.04 5.41 -25.55
CA GLN A 297 -6.95 5.86 -24.16
C GLN A 297 -6.17 4.87 -23.29
N VAL A 298 -6.35 3.56 -23.46
CA VAL A 298 -5.56 2.54 -22.74
C VAL A 298 -4.07 2.67 -23.09
N VAL A 299 -3.74 2.81 -24.36
CA VAL A 299 -2.36 3.04 -24.81
C VAL A 299 -1.78 4.30 -24.18
N LEU A 300 -2.53 5.40 -24.14
CA LEU A 300 -2.08 6.65 -23.50
C LEU A 300 -1.77 6.45 -22.01
N GLU A 301 -2.65 5.74 -21.29
CA GLU A 301 -2.43 5.45 -19.86
C GLU A 301 -1.21 4.55 -19.62
N LEU A 302 -0.96 3.59 -20.50
CA LEU A 302 0.20 2.69 -20.41
C LEU A 302 1.51 3.43 -20.77
N GLU A 303 1.51 4.28 -21.84
CA GLU A 303 2.67 5.10 -22.18
C GLU A 303 3.03 6.08 -21.06
N ASN A 304 2.06 6.74 -20.44
CA ASN A 304 2.30 7.63 -19.30
C ASN A 304 2.99 6.90 -18.14
N ARG A 305 2.63 5.63 -17.89
CA ARG A 305 3.26 4.82 -16.83
C ARG A 305 4.63 4.32 -17.21
N LYS A 306 4.84 4.04 -18.49
CA LYS A 306 6.15 3.67 -19.03
C LYS A 306 7.12 4.86 -18.98
N GLU A 307 6.68 6.07 -19.35
CA GLU A 307 7.47 7.30 -19.23
C GLU A 307 7.86 7.63 -17.78
N ARG A 308 7.01 7.23 -16.82
CA ARG A 308 7.28 7.35 -15.38
C ARG A 308 8.06 6.16 -14.80
N GLU A 309 8.48 5.22 -15.63
CA GLU A 309 9.20 4.01 -15.25
C GLU A 309 8.45 3.10 -14.25
N ILE A 310 7.12 3.24 -14.16
CA ILE A 310 6.26 2.37 -13.34
C ILE A 310 6.15 0.98 -13.98
N ILE A 311 6.06 0.94 -15.32
CA ILE A 311 6.11 -0.30 -16.10
C ILE A 311 7.29 -0.23 -17.07
N SER A 312 7.94 -1.37 -17.33
CA SER A 312 9.05 -1.47 -18.29
C SER A 312 8.57 -1.57 -19.74
N GLY A 313 7.35 -2.04 -19.96
CA GLY A 313 6.74 -2.18 -21.27
C GLY A 313 5.32 -2.71 -21.21
N TYR A 314 4.62 -2.67 -22.34
CA TYR A 314 3.29 -3.25 -22.50
C TYR A 314 3.10 -3.80 -23.91
N ASP A 315 2.19 -4.76 -24.07
CA ASP A 315 1.88 -5.42 -25.33
C ASP A 315 0.40 -5.77 -25.44
N ASN A 316 -0.02 -6.21 -26.63
CA ASN A 316 -1.31 -6.85 -26.90
C ASN A 316 -2.53 -6.00 -26.50
N VAL A 317 -2.50 -4.68 -26.71
CA VAL A 317 -3.69 -3.84 -26.44
C VAL A 317 -4.76 -4.13 -27.49
N ALA A 318 -5.76 -4.92 -27.12
CA ALA A 318 -6.89 -5.29 -27.95
C ALA A 318 -8.20 -4.77 -27.34
N VAL A 319 -9.11 -4.30 -28.19
CA VAL A 319 -10.46 -3.88 -27.79
C VAL A 319 -11.46 -4.43 -28.78
N SER A 320 -12.32 -5.30 -28.31
CA SER A 320 -13.32 -6.02 -29.11
C SER A 320 -14.72 -5.89 -28.54
N ALA A 321 -15.75 -6.11 -29.37
CA ALA A 321 -17.09 -6.32 -28.87
C ALA A 321 -17.21 -7.77 -28.39
N ASP A 322 -17.95 -7.98 -27.31
CA ASP A 322 -18.32 -9.31 -26.90
C ASP A 322 -19.27 -9.94 -27.93
N PRO A 323 -19.00 -11.17 -28.40
CA PRO A 323 -19.82 -11.82 -29.43
C PRO A 323 -21.24 -12.13 -28.96
N ASP A 324 -21.43 -12.40 -27.67
CA ASP A 324 -22.70 -12.82 -27.10
C ASP A 324 -23.53 -11.65 -26.56
N ASN A 325 -22.83 -10.55 -26.18
CA ASN A 325 -23.48 -9.37 -25.63
C ASN A 325 -22.97 -8.07 -26.29
N PRO A 326 -23.72 -7.50 -27.24
CA PRO A 326 -23.31 -6.31 -27.96
C PRO A 326 -23.16 -5.05 -27.09
N THR A 327 -23.61 -5.07 -25.85
CA THR A 327 -23.42 -3.96 -24.90
C THR A 327 -22.10 -4.03 -24.15
N VAL A 328 -21.37 -5.14 -24.23
CA VAL A 328 -20.07 -5.36 -23.58
C VAL A 328 -18.95 -5.06 -24.56
N CYS A 329 -17.95 -4.34 -24.06
CA CYS A 329 -16.67 -4.11 -24.73
C CYS A 329 -15.57 -4.76 -23.91
N GLN A 330 -14.85 -5.69 -24.50
CA GLN A 330 -13.72 -6.38 -23.90
C GLN A 330 -12.45 -5.60 -24.18
N VAL A 331 -11.64 -5.39 -23.14
CA VAL A 331 -10.36 -4.70 -23.22
C VAL A 331 -9.30 -5.64 -22.64
N GLU A 332 -8.33 -6.01 -23.48
CA GLU A 332 -7.22 -6.87 -23.11
C GLU A 332 -5.89 -6.16 -23.35
N PHE A 333 -4.96 -6.29 -22.42
CA PHE A 333 -3.60 -5.80 -22.55
C PHE A 333 -2.68 -6.55 -21.58
N SER A 334 -1.39 -6.55 -21.89
CA SER A 334 -0.34 -7.07 -21.01
C SER A 334 0.66 -5.96 -20.71
N PHE A 335 1.25 -5.98 -19.51
CA PHE A 335 2.33 -5.08 -19.13
C PHE A 335 3.33 -5.77 -18.21
N SER A 336 4.55 -5.27 -18.20
CA SER A 336 5.61 -5.73 -17.30
C SER A 336 5.89 -4.66 -16.27
N ALA A 337 5.76 -4.98 -14.99
CA ALA A 337 6.11 -4.07 -13.90
C ALA A 337 7.62 -3.76 -13.95
N ALA A 338 7.97 -2.51 -13.64
CA ALA A 338 9.37 -2.16 -13.45
C ALA A 338 9.91 -2.89 -12.19
N GLN A 339 11.14 -3.38 -12.27
CA GLN A 339 11.77 -4.13 -11.19
C GLN A 339 12.67 -3.20 -10.37
N GLY A 340 12.53 -3.25 -9.05
CA GLY A 340 13.42 -2.52 -8.15
C GLY A 340 14.85 -3.06 -8.16
N LEU A 341 15.82 -2.19 -8.02
CA LEU A 341 17.22 -2.58 -7.84
C LEU A 341 17.45 -2.99 -6.39
N ASN A 342 17.47 -4.30 -6.12
CA ASN A 342 17.65 -4.83 -4.75
C ASN A 342 19.11 -5.16 -4.41
N GLN A 343 19.96 -5.48 -5.40
CA GLN A 343 21.35 -5.89 -5.15
C GLN A 343 22.28 -5.37 -6.25
N ILE A 344 23.47 -4.92 -5.84
CA ILE A 344 24.57 -4.55 -6.73
C ILE A 344 25.76 -5.44 -6.40
N TRP A 345 26.23 -6.20 -7.38
CA TRP A 345 27.40 -7.07 -7.22
C TRP A 345 28.63 -6.37 -7.82
N LEU A 346 29.61 -6.07 -6.98
CA LEU A 346 30.85 -5.43 -7.38
C LEU A 346 32.00 -6.45 -7.36
N THR A 347 32.67 -6.63 -8.49
CA THR A 347 33.89 -7.41 -8.59
C THR A 347 35.05 -6.49 -8.96
N ALA A 348 36.06 -6.36 -8.08
CA ALA A 348 37.24 -5.57 -8.34
C ALA A 348 38.43 -6.50 -8.55
N HIS A 349 39.16 -6.35 -9.68
CA HIS A 349 40.43 -7.02 -9.93
C HIS A 349 41.57 -6.05 -9.61
N ILE A 350 42.38 -6.37 -8.60
CA ILE A 350 43.51 -5.56 -8.18
C ILE A 350 44.79 -6.20 -8.75
N THR A 351 45.51 -5.44 -9.58
CA THR A 351 46.86 -5.83 -10.08
C THR A 351 47.87 -5.04 -9.27
N VAL A 352 48.83 -5.71 -8.63
CA VAL A 352 49.93 -5.10 -7.85
C VAL A 352 51.20 -5.18 -8.69
#